data_1ab0c49ae3bc5c4e33013210ff5eb2db
#
_entry.id   1ab0c49ae3bc5c4e33013210ff5eb2db
#
_cell.length_a   1.000
_cell.length_b   1.000
_cell.length_c   1.000
_cell.angle_alpha   90.00
_cell.angle_beta   90.00
_cell.angle_gamma   90.00
#
_symmetry.space_group_name_H-M   'P 1'
#
loop_
_entity.id
_entity.type
_entity.pdbx_description
1 polymer ?
#
loop_
_entity_poly.entity_id
_entity_poly.type
_entity_poly.pdbx_seq_one_letter_code
_entity_poly.pdbx_strand_id
1 'polypeptide(L)'
;MGGEPQNDIVIIGSGPVALFSVFQLGLFGFKCHLIEACDRPGGQCAALYADKPIYDVPGFPEIMGAELVERLLRQIEPFSPVFHFKKTAKSISVGDNGVVVATGDGNKYNGRATVIASGLGAFTGDGQVIRPDPLAKLSLSRTGNMLVVSPETFRTSSPKVYAIGDACHYPGKLKLILSGFHEAALMTQAIRRELG
;
A
#
# COMPACT_ATOMS: atom_id res chain seq x y z
N MET A 1 -23.27 20.75 9.00
CA MET A 1 -23.21 19.42 8.38
C MET A 1 -21.82 18.87 8.70
N GLY A 2 -21.69 18.03 9.71
CA GLY A 2 -20.42 17.41 10.08
C GLY A 2 -20.07 16.37 9.04
N GLY A 3 -19.08 16.69 8.17
CA GLY A 3 -18.48 15.68 7.30
C GLY A 3 -17.82 14.63 8.19
N GLU A 4 -17.98 13.33 7.85
CA GLU A 4 -17.19 12.26 8.46
C GLU A 4 -15.71 12.67 8.42
N PRO A 5 -14.91 12.35 9.45
CA PRO A 5 -13.51 12.68 9.46
C PRO A 5 -12.86 12.08 8.19
N GLN A 6 -12.44 12.96 7.30
CA GLN A 6 -11.80 12.56 6.06
C GLN A 6 -10.43 12.01 6.44
N ASN A 7 -10.21 10.72 6.19
CA ASN A 7 -8.90 10.11 6.34
C ASN A 7 -7.95 10.79 5.37
N ASP A 8 -6.70 11.02 5.77
CA ASP A 8 -5.77 11.66 4.85
C ASP A 8 -5.43 10.70 3.71
N ILE A 9 -4.98 9.49 4.04
CA ILE A 9 -4.50 8.52 3.06
C ILE A 9 -5.16 7.16 3.27
N VAL A 10 -5.73 6.61 2.19
CA VAL A 10 -6.21 5.22 2.15
C VAL A 10 -5.17 4.36 1.45
N ILE A 11 -4.62 3.37 2.14
CA ILE A 11 -3.62 2.45 1.62
C ILE A 11 -4.29 1.10 1.34
N ILE A 12 -4.10 0.55 0.14
CA ILE A 12 -4.61 -0.77 -0.25
C ILE A 12 -3.47 -1.78 -0.14
N GLY A 13 -3.60 -2.69 0.83
CA GLY A 13 -2.58 -3.65 1.25
C GLY A 13 -1.93 -3.26 2.57
N SER A 14 -1.31 -4.24 3.23
CA SER A 14 -0.58 -4.07 4.49
C SER A 14 0.71 -4.89 4.53
N GLY A 15 1.34 -5.12 3.37
CA GLY A 15 2.68 -5.72 3.27
C GLY A 15 3.78 -4.77 3.76
N PRO A 16 5.06 -5.21 3.79
CA PRO A 16 6.17 -4.41 4.32
C PRO A 16 6.27 -3.00 3.74
N VAL A 17 6.08 -2.84 2.42
CA VAL A 17 6.15 -1.54 1.75
C VAL A 17 4.99 -0.63 2.16
N ALA A 18 3.78 -1.19 2.32
CA ALA A 18 2.62 -0.45 2.84
C ALA A 18 2.86 0.01 4.28
N LEU A 19 3.36 -0.88 5.16
CA LEU A 19 3.68 -0.52 6.54
C LEU A 19 4.74 0.58 6.61
N PHE A 20 5.83 0.46 5.83
CA PHE A 20 6.83 1.51 5.79
C PHE A 20 6.29 2.83 5.23
N SER A 21 5.34 2.81 4.28
CA SER A 21 4.70 4.04 3.79
C SER A 21 3.88 4.74 4.89
N VAL A 22 3.25 3.99 5.81
CA VAL A 22 2.59 4.58 7.00
C VAL A 22 3.59 5.35 7.85
N PHE A 23 4.79 4.78 8.10
CA PHE A 23 5.85 5.48 8.84
C PHE A 23 6.23 6.79 8.14
N GLN A 24 6.52 6.74 6.84
CA GLN A 24 6.92 7.91 6.06
C GLN A 24 5.83 9.00 6.04
N LEU A 25 4.58 8.63 5.81
CA LEU A 25 3.44 9.55 5.81
C LEU A 25 3.16 10.12 7.21
N GLY A 26 3.26 9.28 8.24
CA GLY A 26 3.05 9.67 9.64
C GLY A 26 4.05 10.72 10.12
N LEU A 27 5.31 10.69 9.64
CA LEU A 27 6.30 11.75 9.95
C LEU A 27 5.85 13.15 9.49
N PHE A 28 4.94 13.25 8.53
CA PHE A 28 4.34 14.50 8.04
C PHE A 28 2.92 14.72 8.56
N GLY A 29 2.46 13.93 9.54
CA GLY A 29 1.17 14.09 10.21
C GLY A 29 -0.02 13.49 9.46
N PHE A 30 0.17 12.79 8.35
CA PHE A 30 -0.92 12.15 7.63
C PHE A 30 -1.48 10.94 8.40
N LYS A 31 -2.79 10.86 8.50
CA LYS A 31 -3.53 9.71 9.07
C LYS A 31 -3.77 8.66 7.99
N CYS A 32 -3.40 7.40 8.28
CA CYS A 32 -3.47 6.31 7.32
C CYS A 32 -4.53 5.28 7.72
N HIS A 33 -5.34 4.88 6.74
CA HIS A 33 -6.26 3.75 6.82
C HIS A 33 -5.80 2.67 5.84
N LEU A 34 -5.58 1.45 6.33
CA LEU A 34 -5.12 0.33 5.52
C LEU A 34 -6.28 -0.64 5.26
N ILE A 35 -6.55 -0.93 4.01
CA ILE A 35 -7.54 -1.92 3.57
C ILE A 35 -6.78 -3.20 3.21
N GLU A 36 -7.01 -4.27 3.96
CA GLU A 36 -6.32 -5.54 3.81
C GLU A 36 -7.30 -6.69 3.58
N ALA A 37 -7.04 -7.49 2.56
CA ALA A 37 -7.89 -8.64 2.22
C ALA A 37 -7.73 -9.81 3.20
N CYS A 38 -6.54 -9.98 3.77
CA CYS A 38 -6.25 -10.98 4.79
C CYS A 38 -6.82 -10.56 6.16
N ASP A 39 -6.73 -11.47 7.14
CA ASP A 39 -7.15 -11.24 8.52
C ASP A 39 -6.07 -10.63 9.41
N ARG A 40 -4.87 -10.43 8.86
CA ARG A 40 -3.69 -9.89 9.54
C ARG A 40 -2.79 -9.10 8.58
N PRO A 41 -1.91 -8.21 9.09
CA PRO A 41 -0.96 -7.48 8.27
C PRO A 41 0.24 -8.36 7.89
N GLY A 42 1.06 -7.87 6.94
CA GLY A 42 2.35 -8.42 6.58
C GLY A 42 2.44 -8.94 5.15
N GLY A 43 1.32 -9.07 4.44
CA GLY A 43 1.29 -9.49 3.03
C GLY A 43 2.06 -10.79 2.79
N GLN A 44 2.89 -10.83 1.75
CA GLN A 44 3.69 -12.01 1.38
C GLN A 44 4.67 -12.44 2.48
N CYS A 45 5.26 -11.49 3.21
CA CYS A 45 6.23 -11.80 4.27
C CYS A 45 5.59 -12.56 5.43
N ALA A 46 4.31 -12.29 5.77
CA ALA A 46 3.59 -13.05 6.77
C ALA A 46 2.97 -14.35 6.22
N ALA A 47 2.52 -14.33 4.96
CA ALA A 47 1.76 -15.45 4.38
C ALA A 47 2.65 -16.54 3.75
N LEU A 48 3.74 -16.16 3.07
CA LEU A 48 4.56 -17.06 2.26
C LEU A 48 6.02 -17.19 2.74
N TYR A 49 6.51 -16.18 3.45
CA TYR A 49 7.94 -16.05 3.79
C TYR A 49 8.18 -15.83 5.28
N ALA A 50 7.21 -16.20 6.14
CA ALA A 50 7.30 -15.98 7.59
C ALA A 50 8.63 -16.50 8.18
N ASP A 51 9.01 -17.72 7.79
CA ASP A 51 10.20 -18.43 8.27
C ASP A 51 11.37 -18.40 7.27
N LYS A 52 11.33 -17.51 6.28
CA LYS A 52 12.42 -17.37 5.31
C LYS A 52 13.27 -16.15 5.62
N PRO A 53 14.61 -16.27 5.54
CA PRO A 53 15.50 -15.14 5.69
C PRO A 53 15.39 -14.19 4.50
N ILE A 54 15.40 -12.91 4.80
CA ILE A 54 15.39 -11.77 3.87
C ILE A 54 16.71 -11.04 4.05
N TYR A 55 17.40 -10.72 2.97
CA TYR A 55 18.74 -10.14 2.95
C TYR A 55 18.78 -8.71 2.41
N ASP A 56 17.70 -8.22 1.80
CA ASP A 56 17.62 -6.92 1.13
C ASP A 56 17.02 -5.81 2.01
N VAL A 57 17.17 -5.94 3.33
CA VAL A 57 16.78 -4.90 4.29
C VAL A 57 18.05 -4.32 4.94
N PRO A 58 18.47 -3.09 4.57
CA PRO A 58 19.66 -2.48 5.12
C PRO A 58 19.64 -2.39 6.64
N GLY A 59 20.79 -2.69 7.26
CA GLY A 59 20.92 -2.72 8.72
C GLY A 59 20.73 -4.11 9.34
N PHE A 60 20.24 -5.08 8.55
CA PHE A 60 20.14 -6.48 8.96
C PHE A 60 20.95 -7.36 8.01
N PRO A 61 21.96 -8.14 8.49
CA PRO A 61 22.63 -9.15 7.68
C PRO A 61 21.62 -10.15 7.10
N GLU A 62 20.64 -10.53 7.92
CA GLU A 62 19.43 -11.27 7.56
C GLU A 62 18.32 -10.93 8.56
N ILE A 63 17.07 -11.06 8.16
CA ILE A 63 15.89 -10.93 9.02
C ILE A 63 14.79 -11.87 8.52
N MET A 64 14.10 -12.55 9.45
CA MET A 64 12.97 -13.40 9.08
C MET A 64 11.76 -12.57 8.64
N GLY A 65 11.00 -13.09 7.68
CA GLY A 65 9.84 -12.36 7.17
C GLY A 65 8.82 -11.95 8.24
N ALA A 66 8.55 -12.84 9.19
CA ALA A 66 7.68 -12.55 10.33
C ALA A 66 8.26 -11.45 11.24
N GLU A 67 9.56 -11.52 11.54
CA GLU A 67 10.24 -10.52 12.36
C GLU A 67 10.26 -9.15 11.69
N LEU A 68 10.50 -9.08 10.38
CA LEU A 68 10.43 -7.82 9.64
C LEU A 68 9.05 -7.16 9.80
N VAL A 69 7.97 -7.93 9.65
CA VAL A 69 6.60 -7.42 9.81
C VAL A 69 6.38 -6.90 11.23
N GLU A 70 6.80 -7.64 12.25
CA GLU A 70 6.67 -7.22 13.64
C GLU A 70 7.40 -5.90 13.92
N ARG A 71 8.63 -5.75 13.41
CA ARG A 71 9.42 -4.53 13.58
C ARG A 71 8.78 -3.33 12.86
N LEU A 72 8.26 -3.54 11.65
CA LEU A 72 7.54 -2.49 10.92
C LEU A 72 6.24 -2.08 11.64
N LEU A 73 5.50 -3.02 12.23
CA LEU A 73 4.31 -2.71 13.03
C LEU A 73 4.65 -1.86 14.26
N ARG A 74 5.72 -2.21 14.99
CA ARG A 74 6.23 -1.38 16.09
C ARG A 74 6.66 0.02 15.62
N GLN A 75 7.26 0.13 14.44
CA GLN A 75 7.70 1.40 13.88
C GLN A 75 6.55 2.35 13.57
N ILE A 76 5.37 1.83 13.20
CA ILE A 76 4.20 2.65 12.87
C ILE A 76 3.24 2.86 14.03
N GLU A 77 3.41 2.18 15.15
CA GLU A 77 2.55 2.29 16.34
C GLU A 77 2.32 3.74 16.80
N PRO A 78 3.34 4.64 16.86
CA PRO A 78 3.15 6.03 17.26
C PRO A 78 2.20 6.83 16.35
N PHE A 79 1.99 6.40 15.10
CA PHE A 79 1.13 7.07 14.12
C PHE A 79 -0.32 6.57 14.15
N SER A 80 -0.60 5.52 14.95
CA SER A 80 -1.94 4.97 15.19
C SER A 80 -2.73 4.69 13.89
N PRO A 81 -2.17 3.96 12.90
CA PRO A 81 -2.90 3.63 11.69
C PRO A 81 -4.11 2.75 11.98
N VAL A 82 -5.17 2.91 11.18
CA VAL A 82 -6.37 2.09 11.29
C VAL A 82 -6.35 0.98 10.25
N PHE A 83 -6.45 -0.27 10.70
CA PHE A 83 -6.51 -1.44 9.83
C PHE A 83 -7.95 -1.91 9.63
N HIS A 84 -8.29 -2.19 8.38
CA HIS A 84 -9.57 -2.78 7.97
C HIS A 84 -9.29 -4.14 7.33
N PHE A 85 -9.29 -5.19 8.15
CA PHE A 85 -9.02 -6.57 7.71
C PHE A 85 -10.23 -7.23 7.04
N LYS A 86 -9.97 -8.28 6.26
CA LYS A 86 -10.98 -9.04 5.49
C LYS A 86 -11.78 -8.15 4.55
N LYS A 87 -11.14 -7.09 4.04
CA LYS A 87 -11.72 -6.11 3.13
C LYS A 87 -10.95 -6.10 1.81
N THR A 88 -11.63 -6.42 0.72
CA THR A 88 -11.05 -6.39 -0.62
C THR A 88 -11.47 -5.11 -1.32
N ALA A 89 -10.53 -4.23 -1.65
CA ALA A 89 -10.79 -3.04 -2.45
C ALA A 89 -11.28 -3.45 -3.85
N LYS A 90 -12.37 -2.87 -4.33
CA LYS A 90 -12.98 -3.18 -5.64
C LYS A 90 -12.97 -2.04 -6.62
N SER A 91 -13.03 -0.82 -6.13
CA SER A 91 -12.99 0.36 -6.99
C SER A 91 -12.39 1.55 -6.27
N ILE A 92 -11.83 2.46 -7.04
CA ILE A 92 -11.37 3.78 -6.60
C ILE A 92 -12.11 4.79 -7.47
N SER A 93 -12.78 5.74 -6.84
CA SER A 93 -13.37 6.90 -7.49
C SER A 93 -12.59 8.13 -7.08
N VAL A 94 -12.22 8.95 -8.05
CA VAL A 94 -11.48 10.20 -7.83
C VAL A 94 -12.41 11.36 -8.11
N GLY A 95 -12.46 12.32 -7.19
CA GLY A 95 -13.23 13.54 -7.30
C GLY A 95 -12.43 14.76 -6.85
N ASP A 96 -13.03 15.94 -6.92
CA ASP A 96 -12.39 17.21 -6.55
C ASP A 96 -11.94 17.21 -5.09
N ASN A 97 -12.75 16.61 -4.21
CA ASN A 97 -12.50 16.57 -2.76
C ASN A 97 -11.62 15.41 -2.28
N GLY A 98 -11.12 14.54 -3.18
CA GLY A 98 -10.30 13.40 -2.80
C GLY A 98 -10.65 12.12 -3.53
N VAL A 99 -10.46 10.99 -2.86
CA VAL A 99 -10.69 9.65 -3.39
C VAL A 99 -11.68 8.88 -2.50
N VAL A 100 -12.40 7.95 -3.09
CA VAL A 100 -13.25 7.00 -2.39
C VAL A 100 -12.84 5.60 -2.81
N VAL A 101 -12.39 4.78 -1.86
CA VAL A 101 -12.10 3.36 -2.07
C VAL A 101 -13.30 2.55 -1.60
N ALA A 102 -13.95 1.82 -2.51
CA ALA A 102 -15.04 0.92 -2.18
C ALA A 102 -14.56 -0.52 -2.06
N THR A 103 -15.07 -1.25 -1.06
CA THR A 103 -14.75 -2.66 -0.81
C THR A 103 -15.88 -3.59 -1.22
N GLY A 104 -15.58 -4.88 -1.30
CA GLY A 104 -16.49 -5.91 -1.78
C GLY A 104 -17.75 -6.12 -0.94
N ASP A 105 -17.70 -5.73 0.31
CA ASP A 105 -18.80 -5.77 1.27
C ASP A 105 -19.65 -4.47 1.31
N GLY A 106 -19.39 -3.56 0.38
CA GLY A 106 -20.15 -2.31 0.22
C GLY A 106 -19.63 -1.14 1.06
N ASN A 107 -18.61 -1.33 1.91
CA ASN A 107 -18.02 -0.22 2.66
C ASN A 107 -17.27 0.75 1.74
N LYS A 108 -17.21 2.02 2.17
CA LYS A 108 -16.51 3.10 1.46
C LYS A 108 -15.55 3.81 2.42
N TYR A 109 -14.36 4.07 1.94
CA TYR A 109 -13.30 4.74 2.69
C TYR A 109 -12.89 5.99 1.92
N ASN A 110 -13.11 7.14 2.53
CA ASN A 110 -12.79 8.45 1.95
C ASN A 110 -11.36 8.83 2.33
N GLY A 111 -10.62 9.42 1.41
CA GLY A 111 -9.28 9.93 1.63
C GLY A 111 -8.95 11.10 0.73
N ARG A 112 -7.91 11.84 1.06
CA ARG A 112 -7.36 12.89 0.19
C ARG A 112 -6.57 12.27 -0.98
N ALA A 113 -5.92 11.14 -0.72
CA ALA A 113 -5.25 10.32 -1.73
C ALA A 113 -5.34 8.83 -1.38
N THR A 114 -5.04 7.97 -2.35
CA THR A 114 -4.91 6.52 -2.13
C THR A 114 -3.58 5.99 -2.66
N VAL A 115 -3.04 5.00 -1.94
CA VAL A 115 -1.80 4.30 -2.28
C VAL A 115 -2.10 2.82 -2.52
N ILE A 116 -1.79 2.31 -3.69
CA ILE A 116 -1.92 0.90 -4.04
C ILE A 116 -0.58 0.22 -3.71
N ALA A 117 -0.56 -0.57 -2.65
CA ALA A 117 0.58 -1.34 -2.17
C ALA A 117 0.19 -2.82 -1.98
N SER A 118 -0.68 -3.32 -2.85
CA SER A 118 -1.28 -4.66 -2.79
C SER A 118 -0.34 -5.79 -3.22
N GLY A 119 0.91 -5.48 -3.55
CA GLY A 119 1.87 -6.45 -4.07
C GLY A 119 1.36 -7.09 -5.36
N LEU A 120 1.48 -8.42 -5.46
CA LEU A 120 1.00 -9.21 -6.60
C LEU A 120 -0.48 -9.62 -6.50
N GLY A 121 -1.19 -9.14 -5.47
CA GLY A 121 -2.60 -9.44 -5.20
C GLY A 121 -2.82 -10.18 -3.88
N ALA A 122 -4.07 -10.56 -3.61
CA ALA A 122 -4.43 -11.33 -2.43
C ALA A 122 -4.04 -12.81 -2.55
N PHE A 123 -3.67 -13.43 -1.43
CA PHE A 123 -3.32 -14.85 -1.33
C PHE A 123 -4.40 -15.59 -0.52
N THR A 124 -4.64 -16.86 -0.87
CA THR A 124 -5.38 -17.79 -0.01
C THR A 124 -4.49 -18.25 1.15
N GLY A 125 -5.09 -18.83 2.18
CA GLY A 125 -4.36 -19.40 3.30
C GLY A 125 -3.39 -20.54 2.93
N ASP A 126 -3.55 -21.14 1.74
CA ASP A 126 -2.67 -22.16 1.15
C ASP A 126 -1.63 -21.56 0.17
N GLY A 127 -1.53 -20.21 0.12
CA GLY A 127 -0.52 -19.51 -0.68
C GLY A 127 -0.86 -19.36 -2.17
N GLN A 128 -2.06 -19.77 -2.61
CA GLN A 128 -2.49 -19.50 -3.97
C GLN A 128 -2.86 -18.03 -4.13
N VAL A 129 -2.43 -17.42 -5.24
CA VAL A 129 -2.80 -16.05 -5.57
C VAL A 129 -4.28 -16.02 -5.91
N ILE A 130 -5.10 -15.42 -5.05
CA ILE A 130 -6.49 -15.12 -5.39
C ILE A 130 -6.49 -13.95 -6.36
N ARG A 131 -6.68 -14.26 -7.63
CA ARG A 131 -7.02 -13.24 -8.61
C ARG A 131 -8.46 -13.45 -9.04
N PRO A 132 -9.21 -12.41 -9.23
CA PRO A 132 -8.89 -11.30 -10.13
C PRO A 132 -8.34 -10.10 -9.35
N ASP A 133 -7.42 -9.37 -9.99
CA ASP A 133 -7.01 -8.04 -9.52
C ASP A 133 -8.31 -7.19 -9.33
N PRO A 134 -8.71 -6.87 -8.09
CA PRO A 134 -9.94 -6.13 -7.85
C PRO A 134 -9.89 -4.73 -8.46
N LEU A 135 -8.68 -4.29 -8.81
CA LEU A 135 -8.40 -2.99 -9.40
C LEU A 135 -8.27 -3.06 -10.94
N ALA A 136 -8.46 -4.25 -11.55
CA ALA A 136 -8.38 -4.42 -13.00
C ALA A 136 -9.38 -3.55 -13.79
N LYS A 137 -10.50 -3.19 -13.15
CA LYS A 137 -11.53 -2.30 -13.73
C LYS A 137 -11.18 -0.82 -13.65
N LEU A 138 -10.12 -0.45 -12.93
CA LEU A 138 -9.65 0.93 -12.93
C LEU A 138 -9.01 1.25 -14.28
N SER A 139 -9.40 2.37 -14.86
CA SER A 139 -8.83 2.91 -16.10
C SER A 139 -7.43 3.50 -15.83
N LEU A 140 -6.52 2.69 -15.29
CA LEU A 140 -5.13 3.05 -15.02
C LEU A 140 -4.21 2.41 -16.05
N SER A 141 -3.17 3.14 -16.46
CA SER A 141 -2.14 2.61 -17.36
C SER A 141 -1.42 1.43 -16.72
N ARG A 142 -1.18 0.35 -17.51
CA ARG A 142 -0.61 -0.90 -17.03
C ARG A 142 0.45 -1.47 -17.97
N THR A 143 1.37 -2.20 -17.38
CA THR A 143 2.27 -3.13 -18.06
C THR A 143 2.05 -4.52 -17.42
N GLY A 144 1.40 -5.42 -18.16
CA GLY A 144 0.91 -6.67 -17.59
C GLY A 144 -0.09 -6.39 -16.45
N ASN A 145 0.18 -6.94 -15.27
CA ASN A 145 -0.66 -6.72 -14.07
C ASN A 145 -0.20 -5.55 -13.21
N MET A 146 0.92 -4.90 -13.54
CA MET A 146 1.50 -3.81 -12.77
C MET A 146 1.01 -2.45 -13.28
N LEU A 147 0.81 -1.52 -12.37
CA LEU A 147 0.40 -0.14 -12.65
C LEU A 147 1.60 0.69 -13.08
N VAL A 148 1.52 1.34 -14.24
CA VAL A 148 2.57 2.26 -14.69
C VAL A 148 2.53 3.52 -13.83
N VAL A 149 3.69 3.91 -13.31
CA VAL A 149 3.85 5.10 -12.46
C VAL A 149 4.99 5.99 -12.94
N SER A 150 4.93 7.27 -12.59
CA SER A 150 6.08 8.18 -12.71
C SER A 150 7.15 7.76 -11.70
N PRO A 151 8.42 7.55 -12.12
CA PRO A 151 9.48 7.08 -11.22
C PRO A 151 9.87 8.13 -10.15
N GLU A 152 9.54 9.41 -10.36
CA GLU A 152 9.86 10.47 -9.40
C GLU A 152 8.79 10.65 -8.32
N THR A 153 7.55 10.25 -8.59
CA THR A 153 6.41 10.55 -7.72
C THR A 153 5.60 9.32 -7.32
N PHE A 154 5.75 8.21 -8.05
CA PHE A 154 4.94 6.99 -7.93
C PHE A 154 3.44 7.23 -8.14
N ARG A 155 3.08 8.37 -8.79
CA ARG A 155 1.72 8.65 -9.20
C ARG A 155 1.37 7.84 -10.44
N THR A 156 0.16 7.28 -10.45
CA THR A 156 -0.41 6.58 -11.61
C THR A 156 -0.89 7.57 -12.67
N SER A 157 -1.53 7.07 -13.73
CA SER A 157 -2.21 7.90 -14.72
C SER A 157 -3.43 8.66 -14.19
N SER A 158 -3.87 8.38 -12.96
CA SER A 158 -4.96 9.08 -12.28
C SER A 158 -4.42 10.00 -11.18
N PRO A 159 -4.94 11.23 -11.05
CA PRO A 159 -4.56 12.12 -9.96
C PRO A 159 -4.92 11.51 -8.60
N LYS A 160 -4.17 11.86 -7.55
CA LYS A 160 -4.40 11.39 -6.16
C LYS A 160 -4.32 9.87 -5.97
N VAL A 161 -3.91 9.11 -7.01
CA VAL A 161 -3.74 7.65 -6.97
C VAL A 161 -2.28 7.30 -7.22
N TYR A 162 -1.65 6.67 -6.25
CA TYR A 162 -0.25 6.26 -6.25
C TYR A 162 -0.13 4.74 -6.21
N ALA A 163 0.98 4.20 -6.69
CA ALA A 163 1.26 2.75 -6.55
C ALA A 163 2.74 2.53 -6.24
N ILE A 164 3.01 1.61 -5.31
CA ILE A 164 4.36 1.27 -4.82
C ILE A 164 4.49 -0.24 -4.61
N GLY A 165 5.72 -0.70 -4.43
CA GLY A 165 6.03 -2.12 -4.28
C GLY A 165 5.77 -2.88 -5.58
N ASP A 166 5.49 -4.17 -5.47
CA ASP A 166 5.28 -5.04 -6.64
C ASP A 166 4.02 -4.70 -7.44
N ALA A 167 3.13 -3.85 -6.92
CA ALA A 167 1.96 -3.36 -7.64
C ALA A 167 2.31 -2.37 -8.76
N CYS A 168 3.48 -1.73 -8.71
CA CYS A 168 3.87 -0.70 -9.68
C CYS A 168 4.95 -1.17 -10.67
N HIS A 169 5.00 -0.47 -11.81
CA HIS A 169 6.01 -0.61 -12.85
C HIS A 169 6.54 0.74 -13.30
N TYR A 170 7.86 0.82 -13.45
CA TYR A 170 8.59 1.94 -14.04
C TYR A 170 9.93 1.41 -14.62
N PRO A 171 10.60 2.14 -15.54
CA PRO A 171 11.89 1.73 -16.08
C PRO A 171 12.93 1.52 -14.97
N GLY A 172 13.60 0.38 -14.97
CA GLY A 172 14.59 0.02 -13.94
C GLY A 172 14.01 -0.54 -12.64
N LYS A 173 12.71 -0.86 -12.58
CA LYS A 173 12.07 -1.46 -11.40
C LYS A 173 12.76 -2.76 -10.99
N LEU A 174 13.16 -2.84 -9.73
CA LEU A 174 13.61 -4.05 -9.06
C LEU A 174 12.54 -4.53 -8.07
N LYS A 175 12.26 -5.83 -8.05
CA LYS A 175 11.31 -6.44 -7.11
C LYS A 175 12.02 -6.82 -5.81
N LEU A 176 12.42 -5.81 -5.06
CA LEU A 176 13.10 -5.90 -3.77
C LEU A 176 12.32 -5.11 -2.73
N ILE A 177 12.37 -5.54 -1.48
CA ILE A 177 11.80 -4.79 -0.34
C ILE A 177 12.48 -3.42 -0.22
N LEU A 178 13.82 -3.39 -0.37
CA LEU A 178 14.60 -2.15 -0.41
C LEU A 178 14.06 -1.14 -1.43
N SER A 179 13.79 -1.59 -2.67
CA SER A 179 13.22 -0.72 -3.71
C SER A 179 11.85 -0.18 -3.30
N GLY A 180 11.00 -1.03 -2.73
CA GLY A 180 9.69 -0.63 -2.23
C GLY A 180 9.77 0.42 -1.10
N PHE A 181 10.76 0.35 -0.23
CA PHE A 181 10.98 1.37 0.81
C PHE A 181 11.42 2.71 0.21
N HIS A 182 12.30 2.69 -0.79
CA HIS A 182 12.67 3.90 -1.53
C HIS A 182 11.47 4.52 -2.24
N GLU A 183 10.65 3.70 -2.90
CA GLU A 183 9.42 4.12 -3.57
C GLU A 183 8.44 4.79 -2.59
N ALA A 184 8.25 4.22 -1.40
CA ALA A 184 7.42 4.79 -0.35
C ALA A 184 7.93 6.17 0.10
N ALA A 185 9.25 6.37 0.21
CA ALA A 185 9.84 7.64 0.58
C ALA A 185 9.59 8.71 -0.49
N LEU A 186 9.83 8.42 -1.78
CA LEU A 186 9.59 9.37 -2.88
C LEU A 186 8.11 9.68 -3.06
N MET A 187 7.24 8.66 -3.00
CA MET A 187 5.79 8.84 -3.04
C MET A 187 5.31 9.77 -1.92
N THR A 188 5.81 9.58 -0.69
CA THR A 188 5.44 10.44 0.44
C THR A 188 5.80 11.89 0.19
N GLN A 189 6.98 12.18 -0.39
CA GLN A 189 7.36 13.54 -0.75
C GLN A 189 6.44 14.12 -1.83
N ALA A 190 5.98 13.30 -2.78
CA ALA A 190 5.02 13.73 -3.80
C ALA A 190 3.66 14.06 -3.17
N ILE A 191 3.13 13.19 -2.32
CA ILE A 191 1.87 13.42 -1.58
C ILE A 191 1.96 14.68 -0.73
N ARG A 192 3.08 14.88 0.00
CA ARG A 192 3.28 16.08 0.82
C ARG A 192 3.23 17.36 0.00
N ARG A 193 3.82 17.39 -1.21
CA ARG A 193 3.77 18.56 -2.08
C ARG A 193 2.38 18.85 -2.63
N GLU A 194 1.60 17.79 -2.85
CA GLU A 194 0.25 17.91 -3.43
C GLU A 194 -0.81 18.26 -2.39
N LEU A 195 -0.67 17.75 -1.16
CA LEU A 195 -1.69 17.84 -0.11
C LEU A 195 -1.29 18.69 1.11
N GLY A 196 0.00 19.02 1.24
CA GLY A 196 0.57 19.76 2.38
C GLY A 196 0.36 21.25 2.38
#